data_408943408b012e6a92309175d60d03b1
#
_entry.id   408943408b012e6a92309175d60d03b1
#
_cell.length_a   1.000
_cell.length_b   1.000
_cell.length_c   1.000
_cell.angle_alpha   90.00
_cell.angle_beta   90.00
_cell.angle_gamma   90.00
#
_symmetry.space_group_name_H-M   'P 1'
#
loop_
_entity.id
_entity.type
_entity.pdbx_description
1 polymer ?
#
loop_
_entity_poly.entity_id
_entity_poly.type
_entity_poly.pdbx_seq_one_letter_code
_entity_poly.pdbx_strand_id
1 'polypeptide(L)'
;MAYVDGVPAGIGRLVGDGRIAFFIKDLVVLPEYQGLGIGSRVLEALIDYVRSRCCDHAYVGLMSTPGKEAFYEGKGFVRRPTSDMGSGMVQFVDAKRPVVGGDEASGEMRSTFLETALVS
;
A
#
# COMPACT_ATOMS: atom_id res chain seq x y z
N MET A 1 -2.11 -11.22 -3.93
CA MET A 1 -3.32 -11.30 -4.76
C MET A 1 -4.35 -12.16 -4.07
N ALA A 2 -5.59 -11.78 -4.15
CA ALA A 2 -6.66 -12.54 -3.53
C ALA A 2 -7.43 -13.30 -4.59
N TYR A 3 -7.82 -14.51 -4.27
CA TYR A 3 -8.55 -15.35 -5.22
C TYR A 3 -9.87 -15.81 -4.62
N VAL A 4 -10.88 -15.95 -5.47
CA VAL A 4 -12.15 -16.53 -5.08
C VAL A 4 -12.36 -17.69 -6.04
N ASP A 5 -12.42 -18.89 -5.49
CA ASP A 5 -12.57 -20.11 -6.29
C ASP A 5 -11.54 -20.18 -7.42
N GLY A 6 -10.31 -19.79 -7.10
CA GLY A 6 -9.23 -19.86 -8.08
C GLY A 6 -9.17 -18.69 -9.05
N VAL A 7 -10.09 -17.75 -8.96
CA VAL A 7 -10.13 -16.61 -9.88
C VAL A 7 -9.59 -15.38 -9.18
N PRO A 8 -8.68 -14.63 -9.79
CA PRO A 8 -8.17 -13.41 -9.16
C PRO A 8 -9.29 -12.41 -8.90
N ALA A 9 -9.38 -11.94 -7.68
CA ALA A 9 -10.44 -11.03 -7.26
C ALA A 9 -9.93 -9.70 -6.75
N GLY A 10 -8.68 -9.65 -6.28
CA GLY A 10 -8.14 -8.42 -5.75
C GLY A 10 -6.66 -8.50 -5.53
N ILE A 11 -6.05 -7.36 -5.25
CA ILE A 11 -4.62 -7.28 -5.06
C ILE A 11 -4.31 -6.17 -4.09
N GLY A 12 -3.27 -6.36 -3.31
CA GLY A 12 -2.71 -5.31 -2.46
C GLY A 12 -1.22 -5.23 -2.68
N ARG A 13 -0.68 -4.03 -2.64
CA ARG A 13 0.75 -3.82 -2.85
C ARG A 13 1.32 -3.00 -1.71
N LEU A 14 2.47 -3.43 -1.23
CA LEU A 14 3.13 -2.80 -0.12
C LEU A 14 4.54 -2.43 -0.53
N VAL A 15 4.94 -1.22 -0.25
CA VAL A 15 6.26 -0.69 -0.60
C VAL A 15 6.88 -0.13 0.66
N GLY A 16 8.17 -0.27 0.81
CA GLY A 16 8.81 0.31 1.99
C GLY A 16 10.20 -0.23 2.20
N ASP A 17 10.80 0.15 3.31
CA ASP A 17 12.15 -0.29 3.63
C ASP A 17 12.18 -1.64 4.35
N GLY A 18 11.03 -2.20 4.63
CA GLY A 18 10.94 -3.50 5.28
C GLY A 18 11.11 -3.46 6.78
N ARG A 19 11.32 -2.30 7.38
CA ARG A 19 11.57 -2.22 8.82
C ARG A 19 10.75 -1.17 9.53
N ILE A 20 10.77 0.06 9.09
CA ILE A 20 10.14 1.13 9.85
C ILE A 20 9.15 1.94 9.04
N ALA A 21 9.24 1.94 7.74
CA ALA A 21 8.34 2.73 6.90
C ALA A 21 7.76 1.86 5.81
N PHE A 22 6.45 1.83 5.73
CA PHE A 22 5.74 1.04 4.74
C PHE A 22 4.64 1.91 4.12
N PHE A 23 4.32 1.65 2.89
CA PHE A 23 3.26 2.38 2.23
C PHE A 23 2.41 1.41 1.43
N ILE A 24 1.10 1.45 1.64
CA ILE A 24 0.19 0.63 0.88
C ILE A 24 -0.11 1.40 -0.38
N LYS A 25 0.41 0.90 -1.50
CA LYS A 25 0.33 1.60 -2.76
C LYS A 25 -0.99 1.33 -3.46
N ASP A 26 -1.43 0.10 -3.45
CA ASP A 26 -2.65 -0.28 -4.12
C ASP A 26 -3.45 -1.25 -3.25
N LEU A 27 -4.74 -1.12 -3.27
CA LEU A 27 -5.63 -2.08 -2.67
C LEU A 27 -6.86 -2.07 -3.55
N VAL A 28 -6.98 -3.08 -4.39
CA VAL A 28 -8.00 -3.10 -5.42
C VAL A 28 -8.75 -4.41 -5.38
N VAL A 29 -10.07 -4.34 -5.45
CA VAL A 29 -10.92 -5.51 -5.55
C VAL A 29 -11.77 -5.32 -6.79
N LEU A 30 -11.85 -6.35 -7.61
CA LEU A 30 -12.64 -6.25 -8.84
C LEU A 30 -14.10 -6.00 -8.49
N PRO A 31 -14.81 -5.22 -9.31
CA PRO A 31 -16.18 -4.82 -8.97
C PRO A 31 -17.11 -5.97 -8.65
N GLU A 32 -16.98 -7.10 -9.38
CA GLU A 32 -17.89 -8.21 -9.16
C GLU A 32 -17.61 -8.94 -7.86
N TYR A 33 -16.51 -8.67 -7.21
CA TYR A 33 -16.18 -9.29 -5.93
C TYR A 33 -16.22 -8.32 -4.77
N GLN A 34 -16.67 -7.11 -5.00
CA GLN A 34 -16.78 -6.13 -3.91
C GLN A 34 -17.94 -6.49 -3.01
N GLY A 35 -17.88 -6.05 -1.77
CA GLY A 35 -18.93 -6.33 -0.81
C GLY A 35 -18.83 -7.69 -0.15
N LEU A 36 -17.77 -8.46 -0.45
CA LEU A 36 -17.60 -9.78 0.14
C LEU A 36 -16.51 -9.82 1.21
N GLY A 37 -15.98 -8.67 1.59
CA GLY A 37 -14.94 -8.62 2.62
C GLY A 37 -13.54 -8.91 2.11
N ILE A 38 -13.35 -8.98 0.80
CA ILE A 38 -12.05 -9.32 0.24
C ILE A 38 -11.03 -8.23 0.49
N GLY A 39 -11.43 -6.96 0.33
CA GLY A 39 -10.52 -5.84 0.61
C GLY A 39 -10.03 -5.84 2.04
N SER A 40 -10.91 -6.17 2.97
CA SER A 40 -10.57 -6.26 4.37
C SER A 40 -9.53 -7.36 4.60
N ARG A 41 -9.72 -8.51 3.97
CA ARG A 41 -8.79 -9.63 4.14
C ARG A 41 -7.44 -9.33 3.52
N VAL A 42 -7.40 -8.67 2.37
CA VAL A 42 -6.14 -8.29 1.74
C VAL A 42 -5.40 -7.29 2.63
N LEU A 43 -6.12 -6.31 3.15
CA LEU A 43 -5.50 -5.31 4.02
C LEU A 43 -4.96 -5.97 5.29
N GLU A 44 -5.71 -6.86 5.89
CA GLU A 44 -5.26 -7.57 7.09
C GLU A 44 -4.00 -8.37 6.80
N ALA A 45 -3.93 -9.00 5.65
CA ALA A 45 -2.75 -9.77 5.30
C ALA A 45 -1.54 -8.86 5.11
N LEU A 46 -1.73 -7.68 4.54
CA LEU A 46 -0.63 -6.73 4.39
C LEU A 46 -0.14 -6.26 5.77
N ILE A 47 -1.06 -5.96 6.67
CA ILE A 47 -0.68 -5.52 8.01
C ILE A 47 0.00 -6.64 8.78
N ASP A 48 -0.45 -7.87 8.61
CA ASP A 48 0.20 -9.00 9.26
C ASP A 48 1.63 -9.17 8.74
N TYR A 49 1.83 -8.94 7.44
CA TYR A 49 3.16 -8.98 6.87
C TYR A 49 4.05 -7.91 7.52
N VAL A 50 3.52 -6.70 7.65
CA VAL A 50 4.27 -5.62 8.29
C VAL A 50 4.65 -6.01 9.71
N ARG A 51 3.68 -6.54 10.47
CA ARG A 51 3.96 -6.91 11.86
C ARG A 51 5.04 -7.97 11.97
N SER A 52 5.15 -8.83 10.99
CA SER A 52 6.14 -9.89 11.04
C SER A 52 7.55 -9.39 10.78
N ARG A 53 7.70 -8.17 10.25
CA ARG A 53 9.01 -7.68 9.84
C ARG A 53 9.41 -6.35 10.44
N CYS A 54 8.48 -5.59 10.95
CA CYS A 54 8.77 -4.21 11.31
C CYS A 54 9.48 -4.09 12.66
N CYS A 55 10.09 -2.94 12.85
CA CYS A 55 10.53 -2.51 14.16
C CYS A 55 9.35 -1.86 14.86
N ASP A 56 9.48 -1.60 16.15
CA ASP A 56 8.40 -0.94 16.89
C ASP A 56 8.13 0.44 16.31
N HIS A 57 6.88 0.84 16.38
CA HIS A 57 6.42 2.13 15.90
C HIS A 57 6.66 2.33 14.41
N ALA A 58 6.57 1.27 13.64
CA ALA A 58 6.71 1.38 12.21
C ALA A 58 5.55 2.21 11.64
N TYR A 59 5.85 2.99 10.65
CA TYR A 59 4.86 3.82 9.98
C TYR A 59 4.27 3.05 8.81
N VAL A 60 2.94 3.01 8.74
CA VAL A 60 2.28 2.44 7.58
C VAL A 60 1.34 3.50 7.05
N GLY A 61 1.62 3.99 5.87
CA GLY A 61 0.82 5.05 5.28
C GLY A 61 0.11 4.61 4.03
N LEU A 62 -0.89 5.36 3.63
CA LEU A 62 -1.58 5.15 2.37
C LEU A 62 -2.31 6.43 2.00
N MET A 63 -2.68 6.51 0.72
CA MET A 63 -3.55 7.57 0.26
C MET A 63 -4.87 6.92 -0.10
N SER A 64 -5.93 7.29 0.59
CA SER A 64 -7.22 6.70 0.35
C SER A 64 -7.84 7.26 -0.91
N THR A 65 -8.55 6.42 -1.65
CA THR A 65 -9.42 6.92 -2.70
C THR A 65 -10.55 7.69 -2.03
N PRO A 66 -11.01 8.77 -2.63
CA PRO A 66 -12.12 9.51 -2.04
C PRO A 66 -13.30 8.60 -1.75
N GLY A 67 -13.86 8.72 -0.56
CA GLY A 67 -15.01 7.94 -0.15
C GLY A 67 -14.67 6.63 0.53
N LYS A 68 -13.39 6.28 0.62
CA LYS A 68 -13.00 5.03 1.27
C LYS A 68 -12.33 5.25 2.61
N GLU A 69 -12.26 6.49 3.06
CA GLU A 69 -11.54 6.80 4.29
C GLU A 69 -12.09 6.04 5.50
N ALA A 70 -13.41 5.92 5.57
CA ALA A 70 -14.02 5.24 6.70
C ALA A 70 -13.63 3.77 6.78
N PHE A 71 -13.43 3.14 5.63
CA PHE A 71 -12.99 1.75 5.60
C PHE A 71 -11.64 1.61 6.31
N TYR A 72 -10.71 2.51 5.99
CA TYR A 72 -9.38 2.45 6.59
C TYR A 72 -9.42 2.85 8.06
N GLU A 73 -10.24 3.82 8.40
CA GLU A 73 -10.38 4.22 9.81
C GLU A 73 -10.90 3.05 10.64
N GLY A 74 -11.79 2.26 10.09
CA GLY A 74 -12.28 1.08 10.77
C GLY A 74 -11.24 0.02 10.97
N LYS A 75 -10.11 0.12 10.26
CA LYS A 75 -9.01 -0.83 10.38
C LYS A 75 -7.84 -0.27 11.18
N GLY A 76 -8.04 0.84 11.86
CA GLY A 76 -7.01 1.38 12.74
C GLY A 76 -6.16 2.48 12.13
N PHE A 77 -6.46 2.91 10.93
CA PHE A 77 -5.73 4.02 10.33
C PHE A 77 -6.29 5.34 10.81
N VAL A 78 -5.44 6.33 10.89
CA VAL A 78 -5.81 7.64 11.38
C VAL A 78 -5.75 8.61 10.22
N ARG A 79 -6.84 9.32 10.01
CA ARG A 79 -6.91 10.31 8.94
C ARG A 79 -6.12 11.54 9.35
N ARG A 80 -5.25 11.99 8.49
CA ARG A 80 -4.48 13.19 8.75
C ARG A 80 -5.13 14.38 8.03
N PRO A 81 -5.00 15.59 8.57
CA PRO A 81 -4.21 15.94 9.76
C PRO A 81 -4.97 15.69 11.05
N THR A 82 -4.23 15.65 12.14
CA THR A 82 -4.82 15.62 13.47
C THR A 82 -4.18 16.74 14.27
N SER A 83 -4.50 16.86 15.54
CA SER A 83 -3.86 17.87 16.37
C SER A 83 -2.36 17.62 16.49
N ASP A 84 -1.95 16.35 16.37
CA ASP A 84 -0.53 16.01 16.54
C ASP A 84 0.17 15.73 15.25
N MET A 85 -0.54 15.46 14.17
CA MET A 85 0.06 15.08 12.91
C MET A 85 -0.41 16.02 11.81
N GLY A 86 0.51 16.54 11.06
CA GLY A 86 0.18 17.37 9.91
C GLY A 86 -0.40 16.56 8.77
N SER A 87 -0.75 17.22 7.70
CA SER A 87 -1.33 16.56 6.54
C SER A 87 -0.30 15.69 5.84
N GLY A 88 -0.77 14.59 5.28
CA GLY A 88 0.04 13.88 4.29
C GLY A 88 0.14 14.74 3.05
N MET A 89 1.24 14.63 2.34
CA MET A 89 1.46 15.45 1.16
C MET A 89 2.03 14.58 0.05
N VAL A 90 1.79 14.99 -1.19
CA VAL A 90 2.22 14.17 -2.31
C VAL A 90 2.79 15.06 -3.39
N GLN A 91 3.73 14.53 -4.11
CA GLN A 91 4.30 15.19 -5.27
C GLN A 91 4.52 14.11 -6.33
N PHE A 92 4.16 14.41 -7.57
CA PHE A 92 4.40 13.49 -8.66
C PHE A 92 5.59 14.03 -9.44
N VAL A 93 6.59 13.17 -9.66
CA VAL A 93 7.84 13.60 -10.28
C VAL A 93 8.05 12.79 -11.54
N ASP A 94 8.28 13.46 -12.63
CA ASP A 94 8.59 12.79 -13.89
C ASP A 94 10.09 12.63 -14.02
N ALA A 95 10.50 11.52 -14.59
CA ALA A 95 11.92 11.28 -14.81
C ALA A 95 12.43 12.20 -15.88
N LYS A 96 13.68 12.70 -15.69
CA LYS A 96 14.27 13.45 -16.72
C LYS A 96 14.58 12.53 -17.83
N ARG A 97 14.44 13.05 -19.08
CA ARG A 97 14.71 12.25 -20.14
C ARG A 97 16.10 11.99 -20.20
N PRO A 98 16.53 10.86 -20.34
CA PRO A 98 17.94 10.54 -20.37
C PRO A 98 18.55 11.09 -21.57
N VAL A 99 19.70 11.50 -21.40
CA VAL A 99 20.38 11.97 -22.46
C VAL A 99 21.08 10.79 -22.80
N VAL A 100 21.48 10.54 -23.68
CA VAL A 100 22.17 9.45 -24.00
C VAL A 100 22.77 8.75 -22.94
N GLY A 101 22.76 7.68 -22.85
CA GLY A 101 23.46 6.92 -21.93
C GLY A 101 22.80 6.88 -20.65
N GLY A 102 22.02 7.36 -20.47
CA GLY A 102 21.51 7.37 -19.36
C GLY A 102 21.43 6.63 -18.34
N ASP A 103 21.38 6.59 -17.72
CA ASP A 103 21.34 6.00 -16.87
C ASP A 103 20.69 5.81 -15.96
N GLU A 104 20.35 5.61 -15.69
CA GLU A 104 19.77 5.25 -15.03
C GLU A 104 19.73 5.10 -13.92
N ALA A 105 19.94 5.01 -13.67
CA ALA A 105 20.13 4.88 -12.69
C ALA A 105 19.35 4.94 -11.84
N SER A 106 18.90 5.07 -11.76
CA SER A 106 18.23 5.13 -11.08
C SER A 106 17.81 4.41 -10.38
N GLY A 107 17.57 4.00 -10.42
CA GLY A 107 16.97 3.21 -9.98
C GLY A 107 17.12 2.85 -8.79
N GLU A 108 17.55 3.16 -8.28
CA GLU A 108 17.81 2.77 -7.26
C GLU A 108 17.03 3.09 -6.28
N MET A 109 16.18 3.38 -6.37
CA MET A 109 15.44 3.69 -5.56
C MET A 109 14.96 2.75 -4.96
N ARG A 110 15.17 2.19 -4.50
CA ARG A 110 14.93 1.21 -4.05
C ARG A 110 14.09 1.00 -3.09
N SER A 111 13.19 1.02 -2.93
CA SER A 111 12.38 0.63 -1.97
C SER A 111 12.08 -0.78 -2.10
N THR A 112 11.72 -1.45 -1.16
CA THR A 112 11.32 -2.80 -1.23
C THR A 112 9.92 -2.83 -1.72
N PHE A 113 9.72 -3.49 -2.83
CA PHE A 113 8.43 -3.51 -3.41
C PHE A 113 7.89 -4.91 -3.28
N LEU A 114 6.86 -5.06 -2.51
CA LEU A 114 6.31 -6.35 -2.25
C LEU A 114 4.91 -6.47 -2.72
N GLU A 115 4.63 -7.52 -3.44
CA GLU A 115 3.34 -7.76 -3.88
C GLU A 115 2.89 -8.93 -3.08
N THR A 116 1.99 -8.76 -2.22
CA THR A 116 1.64 -9.76 -1.30
C THR A 116 0.48 -10.51 -1.78
N ALA A 117 0.68 -11.72 -1.89
CA ALA A 117 -0.36 -12.46 -2.38
C ALA A 117 -1.04 -13.14 -1.34
N LEU A 118 -2.16 -13.26 -1.24
CA LEU A 118 -2.67 -13.90 -0.29
C LEU A 118 -3.93 -14.22 -0.26
N VAL A 119 -4.41 -14.65 0.20
CA VAL A 119 -5.52 -14.91 0.58
C VAL A 119 -6.47 -15.42 -0.24
N SER A 120 -7.02 -16.31 -0.15
CA SER A 120 -7.98 -16.83 -0.95
C SER A 120 -9.19 -17.21 -0.25
#